data_b27cb419d8915b7450b4c94e6d7e465b
#
_entry.id   b27cb419d8915b7450b4c94e6d7e465b
#
_cell.length_a   1.000
_cell.length_b   1.000
_cell.length_c   1.000
_cell.angle_alpha   90.00
_cell.angle_beta   90.00
_cell.angle_gamma   90.00
#
_symmetry.space_group_name_H-M   'P 1'
#
loop_
_entity.id
_entity.type
_entity.pdbx_description
1 polymer ?
#
loop_
_entity_poly.entity_id
_entity_poly.type
_entity_poly.pdbx_seq_one_letter_code
_entity_poly.pdbx_strand_id
1 'polypeptide(L)'
;MQEYPDMYLITDTKTTDKAQVQKQFRDLVNIANNIGSPEILSRIIPQLYNKEMLGWIKEIYPFENWIFTLYLYANPNYGDIANFCAANGIDTVTLHIDRAKKENISKLKAKGLKVYAHTVNRYRIFEDALAAGVDGIYTDRIKPYELSWVGLTNSIQTTEQTVTVKGKEAKLTTLAIFGTPYAPLRQMAQLGKRFSAEYKKDAGTLNLTVGKTLTTMGNEMLMDHSGHLVTKKADFKLLIGGKESGIQCFYVDGEVYAPVEQILALLQ
;
A
#
# COMPACT_ATOMS: atom_id res chain seq x y z
N MET A 1 6.19 -18.99 -10.02
CA MET A 1 7.60 -18.63 -10.28
C MET A 1 8.14 -19.27 -11.57
N GLN A 2 7.73 -20.49 -11.94
CA GLN A 2 8.09 -21.08 -13.25
C GLN A 2 7.47 -20.27 -14.41
N GLU A 3 6.19 -19.90 -14.31
CA GLU A 3 5.49 -19.10 -15.32
C GLU A 3 5.94 -17.62 -15.35
N TYR A 4 6.56 -17.14 -14.27
CA TYR A 4 6.96 -15.74 -14.10
C TYR A 4 8.45 -15.66 -13.72
N PRO A 5 9.36 -15.71 -14.71
CA PRO A 5 10.80 -15.78 -14.46
C PRO A 5 11.39 -14.54 -13.78
N ASP A 6 10.73 -13.39 -13.92
CA ASP A 6 11.15 -12.12 -13.31
C ASP A 6 10.61 -11.90 -11.89
N MET A 7 9.82 -12.86 -11.37
CA MET A 7 9.22 -12.75 -10.04
C MET A 7 10.22 -13.21 -8.97
N TYR A 8 10.38 -12.39 -7.93
CA TYR A 8 11.06 -12.74 -6.68
C TYR A 8 10.04 -12.99 -5.57
N LEU A 9 10.34 -13.89 -4.67
CA LEU A 9 9.53 -14.22 -3.51
C LEU A 9 10.24 -13.79 -2.22
N ILE A 10 9.69 -12.80 -1.52
CA ILE A 10 10.12 -12.47 -0.16
C ILE A 10 9.30 -13.32 0.80
N THR A 11 9.96 -14.08 1.69
CA THR A 11 9.27 -14.94 2.65
C THR A 11 8.79 -14.15 3.86
N ASP A 12 7.65 -14.57 4.41
CA ASP A 12 7.09 -14.03 5.66
C ASP A 12 6.66 -15.21 6.55
N THR A 13 7.58 -15.68 7.38
CA THR A 13 7.39 -16.91 8.19
C THR A 13 6.37 -16.78 9.31
N LYS A 14 6.03 -15.55 9.73
CA LYS A 14 5.12 -15.24 10.86
C LYS A 14 5.52 -15.91 12.20
N THR A 15 6.69 -16.51 12.28
CA THR A 15 7.22 -17.17 13.48
C THR A 15 8.71 -16.88 13.65
N THR A 16 9.17 -16.91 14.89
CA THR A 16 10.59 -16.84 15.29
C THR A 16 11.02 -18.09 16.05
N ASP A 17 10.20 -19.15 16.05
CA ASP A 17 10.57 -20.44 16.59
C ASP A 17 11.54 -21.17 15.63
N LYS A 18 12.70 -21.57 16.14
CA LYS A 18 13.76 -22.20 15.32
C LYS A 18 13.27 -23.42 14.56
N ALA A 19 12.55 -24.32 15.22
CA ALA A 19 12.13 -25.58 14.60
C ALA A 19 11.12 -25.34 13.47
N GLN A 20 10.18 -24.39 13.69
CA GLN A 20 9.17 -24.02 12.70
C GLN A 20 9.81 -23.29 11.51
N VAL A 21 10.70 -22.33 11.77
CA VAL A 21 11.45 -21.62 10.69
C VAL A 21 12.23 -22.63 9.85
N GLN A 22 13.01 -23.48 10.47
CA GLN A 22 13.80 -24.48 9.76
C GLN A 22 12.92 -25.46 8.97
N LYS A 23 11.77 -25.86 9.54
CA LYS A 23 10.83 -26.71 8.82
C LYS A 23 10.29 -26.03 7.57
N GLN A 24 9.84 -24.77 7.66
CA GLN A 24 9.30 -24.03 6.53
C GLN A 24 10.33 -23.89 5.40
N PHE A 25 11.59 -23.58 5.74
CA PHE A 25 12.65 -23.46 4.73
C PHE A 25 13.05 -24.80 4.12
N ARG A 26 13.09 -25.89 4.91
CA ARG A 26 13.28 -27.27 4.36
C ARG A 26 12.15 -27.64 3.40
N ASP A 27 10.90 -27.37 3.78
CA ASP A 27 9.75 -27.66 2.92
C ASP A 27 9.86 -26.88 1.59
N LEU A 28 10.24 -25.61 1.65
CA LEU A 28 10.40 -24.77 0.48
C LEU A 28 11.52 -25.28 -0.46
N VAL A 29 12.68 -25.65 0.08
CA VAL A 29 13.78 -26.24 -0.70
C VAL A 29 13.37 -27.59 -1.30
N ASN A 30 12.71 -28.44 -0.53
CA ASN A 30 12.21 -29.73 -1.01
C ASN A 30 11.19 -29.56 -2.15
N ILE A 31 10.26 -28.59 -2.03
CA ILE A 31 9.29 -28.31 -3.08
C ILE A 31 10.02 -27.91 -4.38
N ALA A 32 10.98 -26.98 -4.30
CA ALA A 32 11.73 -26.54 -5.48
C ALA A 32 12.46 -27.70 -6.17
N ASN A 33 13.06 -28.60 -5.39
CA ASN A 33 13.74 -29.79 -5.93
C ASN A 33 12.74 -30.79 -6.52
N ASN A 34 11.62 -31.06 -5.83
CA ASN A 34 10.64 -32.07 -6.26
C ASN A 34 9.92 -31.68 -7.57
N ILE A 35 9.73 -30.38 -7.81
CA ILE A 35 9.17 -29.89 -9.09
C ILE A 35 10.22 -29.76 -10.20
N GLY A 36 11.47 -30.16 -9.94
CA GLY A 36 12.58 -30.10 -10.90
C GLY A 36 13.03 -28.69 -11.27
N SER A 37 12.84 -27.72 -10.36
CA SER A 37 13.18 -26.31 -10.60
C SER A 37 13.98 -25.69 -9.45
N PRO A 38 15.14 -26.27 -9.05
CA PRO A 38 15.94 -25.75 -7.95
C PRO A 38 16.47 -24.32 -8.20
N GLU A 39 16.57 -23.90 -9.44
CA GLU A 39 16.96 -22.53 -9.82
C GLU A 39 16.02 -21.45 -9.29
N ILE A 40 14.78 -21.81 -8.94
CA ILE A 40 13.82 -20.89 -8.29
C ILE A 40 14.35 -20.37 -6.95
N LEU A 41 15.18 -21.16 -6.26
CA LEU A 41 15.71 -20.78 -4.95
C LEU A 41 16.59 -19.53 -5.00
N SER A 42 17.24 -19.23 -6.13
CA SER A 42 18.01 -17.98 -6.34
C SER A 42 17.12 -16.72 -6.31
N ARG A 43 15.81 -16.88 -6.54
CA ARG A 43 14.82 -15.80 -6.54
C ARG A 43 13.99 -15.74 -5.26
N ILE A 44 14.36 -16.54 -4.25
CA ILE A 44 13.75 -16.48 -2.92
C ILE A 44 14.62 -15.63 -2.02
N ILE A 45 13.99 -14.67 -1.35
CA ILE A 45 14.62 -13.73 -0.45
C ILE A 45 14.08 -13.96 0.96
N PRO A 46 14.82 -14.65 1.84
CA PRO A 46 14.39 -14.81 3.22
C PRO A 46 14.31 -13.48 3.97
N GLN A 47 13.19 -13.25 4.63
CA GLN A 47 13.00 -12.13 5.54
C GLN A 47 13.28 -12.57 6.98
N LEU A 48 14.24 -11.92 7.62
CA LEU A 48 14.70 -12.22 8.97
C LEU A 48 14.02 -11.32 10.00
N TYR A 49 13.41 -11.90 11.00
CA TYR A 49 12.77 -11.18 12.12
C TYR A 49 13.70 -10.95 13.32
N ASN A 50 14.77 -11.69 13.41
CA ASN A 50 15.86 -11.53 14.39
C ASN A 50 17.17 -11.99 13.78
N LYS A 51 18.28 -11.74 14.51
CA LYS A 51 19.65 -12.02 14.03
C LYS A 51 19.94 -13.52 13.95
N GLU A 52 19.34 -14.29 14.85
CA GLU A 52 19.55 -15.74 14.99
C GLU A 52 19.00 -16.51 13.78
N MET A 53 17.91 -16.03 13.18
CA MET A 53 17.28 -16.66 12.01
C MET A 53 18.26 -16.81 10.83
N LEU A 54 19.20 -15.90 10.68
CA LEU A 54 20.21 -15.98 9.62
C LEU A 54 20.98 -17.31 9.67
N GLY A 55 21.49 -17.68 10.85
CA GLY A 55 22.20 -18.95 11.04
C GLY A 55 21.28 -20.14 10.81
N TRP A 56 20.07 -20.11 11.36
CA TRP A 56 19.11 -21.21 11.23
C TRP A 56 18.71 -21.51 9.79
N ILE A 57 18.57 -20.49 8.98
CA ILE A 57 18.19 -20.65 7.57
C ILE A 57 19.40 -21.02 6.72
N LYS A 58 20.59 -20.46 6.99
CA LYS A 58 21.83 -20.85 6.29
C LYS A 58 22.20 -22.34 6.50
N GLU A 59 21.82 -22.93 7.64
CA GLU A 59 21.96 -24.38 7.88
C GLU A 59 21.11 -25.22 6.89
N ILE A 60 20.06 -24.65 6.29
CA ILE A 60 19.17 -25.34 5.36
C ILE A 60 19.57 -25.11 3.91
N TYR A 61 19.77 -23.85 3.54
CA TYR A 61 20.14 -23.44 2.18
C TYR A 61 20.86 -22.08 2.18
N PRO A 62 21.93 -21.90 1.41
CA PRO A 62 22.69 -20.66 1.35
C PRO A 62 22.04 -19.67 0.35
N PHE A 63 20.89 -19.10 0.72
CA PHE A 63 20.24 -18.10 -0.12
C PHE A 63 21.18 -16.92 -0.40
N GLU A 64 21.07 -16.33 -1.60
CA GLU A 64 21.96 -15.26 -2.05
C GLU A 64 21.55 -13.89 -1.49
N ASN A 65 20.24 -13.64 -1.39
CA ASN A 65 19.69 -12.35 -0.99
C ASN A 65 18.92 -12.45 0.32
N TRP A 66 18.98 -11.41 1.13
CA TRP A 66 18.39 -11.39 2.46
C TRP A 66 17.73 -10.04 2.74
N ILE A 67 16.62 -10.06 3.48
CA ILE A 67 16.00 -8.87 4.03
C ILE A 67 15.95 -9.01 5.56
N PHE A 68 16.31 -7.93 6.27
CA PHE A 68 16.16 -7.84 7.71
C PHE A 68 14.98 -6.94 8.07
N THR A 69 13.96 -7.48 8.74
CA THR A 69 12.78 -6.68 9.11
C THR A 69 12.84 -6.21 10.55
N LEU A 70 12.47 -4.94 10.77
CA LEU A 70 12.36 -4.32 12.09
C LEU A 70 10.97 -4.48 12.71
N TYR A 71 10.14 -5.37 12.16
CA TYR A 71 8.74 -5.55 12.57
C TYR A 71 8.60 -5.84 14.06
N LEU A 72 9.43 -6.75 14.62
CA LEU A 72 9.38 -7.14 16.03
C LEU A 72 10.17 -6.23 16.98
N TYR A 73 10.89 -5.25 16.47
CA TYR A 73 11.70 -4.35 17.29
C TYR A 73 10.86 -3.16 17.76
N ALA A 74 10.57 -3.07 19.07
CA ALA A 74 9.87 -1.92 19.63
C ALA A 74 10.73 -0.63 19.51
N ASN A 75 12.01 -0.72 19.91
CA ASN A 75 12.98 0.38 19.87
C ASN A 75 14.28 -0.10 19.21
N PRO A 76 14.38 -0.12 17.88
CA PRO A 76 15.57 -0.63 17.20
C PRO A 76 16.76 0.30 17.37
N ASN A 77 17.92 -0.26 17.70
CA ASN A 77 19.18 0.44 17.52
C ASN A 77 19.61 0.33 16.05
N TYR A 78 19.34 1.37 15.28
CA TYR A 78 19.59 1.38 13.84
C TYR A 78 21.08 1.21 13.48
N GLY A 79 21.99 1.71 14.32
CA GLY A 79 23.45 1.55 14.14
C GLY A 79 23.89 0.09 14.28
N ASP A 80 23.43 -0.58 15.33
CA ASP A 80 23.76 -2.00 15.58
C ASP A 80 23.17 -2.91 14.51
N ILE A 81 21.95 -2.57 14.03
CA ILE A 81 21.31 -3.31 12.94
C ILE A 81 22.07 -3.11 11.64
N ALA A 82 22.46 -1.88 11.33
CA ALA A 82 23.24 -1.57 10.15
C ALA A 82 24.59 -2.30 10.15
N ASN A 83 25.29 -2.34 11.29
CA ASN A 83 26.54 -3.06 11.46
C ASN A 83 26.34 -4.57 11.27
N PHE A 84 25.30 -5.14 11.87
CA PHE A 84 24.97 -6.56 11.71
C PHE A 84 24.68 -6.91 10.24
N CYS A 85 23.82 -6.14 9.59
CA CYS A 85 23.46 -6.38 8.19
C CYS A 85 24.69 -6.30 7.28
N ALA A 86 25.49 -5.25 7.38
CA ALA A 86 26.69 -5.08 6.59
C ALA A 86 27.72 -6.21 6.80
N ALA A 87 27.91 -6.65 8.06
CA ALA A 87 28.84 -7.74 8.38
C ALA A 87 28.39 -9.11 7.86
N ASN A 88 27.11 -9.28 7.54
CA ASN A 88 26.53 -10.56 7.15
C ASN A 88 26.05 -10.61 5.69
N GLY A 89 26.33 -9.58 4.88
CA GLY A 89 25.94 -9.52 3.47
C GLY A 89 24.42 -9.31 3.29
N ILE A 90 23.74 -8.71 4.26
CA ILE A 90 22.34 -8.32 4.16
C ILE A 90 22.33 -6.88 3.66
N ASP A 91 21.81 -6.64 2.47
CA ASP A 91 21.83 -5.32 1.83
C ASP A 91 20.53 -4.53 2.03
N THR A 92 19.47 -5.16 2.52
CA THR A 92 18.13 -4.56 2.59
C THR A 92 17.53 -4.70 3.99
N VAL A 93 17.03 -3.58 4.52
CA VAL A 93 16.29 -3.51 5.78
C VAL A 93 14.87 -3.01 5.52
N THR A 94 13.87 -3.62 6.16
CA THR A 94 12.48 -3.14 6.09
C THR A 94 11.98 -2.68 7.45
N LEU A 95 11.19 -1.61 7.44
CA LEU A 95 10.64 -0.98 8.67
C LEU A 95 9.22 -0.47 8.44
N HIS A 96 8.47 -0.32 9.53
CA HIS A 96 7.14 0.29 9.46
C HIS A 96 7.24 1.75 9.04
N ILE A 97 6.29 2.23 8.24
CA ILE A 97 6.30 3.58 7.67
C ILE A 97 6.43 4.68 8.73
N ASP A 98 5.83 4.54 9.91
CA ASP A 98 5.95 5.53 11.00
C ASP A 98 7.40 5.73 11.50
N ARG A 99 8.28 4.78 11.20
CA ARG A 99 9.70 4.79 11.53
C ARG A 99 10.59 5.27 10.39
N ALA A 100 10.02 5.51 9.21
CA ALA A 100 10.70 5.98 8.02
C ALA A 100 11.08 7.47 8.14
N LYS A 101 11.75 7.83 9.23
CA LYS A 101 12.27 9.17 9.50
C LYS A 101 13.69 9.28 8.92
N LYS A 102 14.01 10.44 8.34
CA LYS A 102 15.31 10.72 7.71
C LYS A 102 16.50 10.34 8.60
N GLU A 103 16.42 10.63 9.89
CA GLU A 103 17.48 10.30 10.87
C GLU A 103 17.74 8.79 11.01
N ASN A 104 16.67 7.98 11.00
CA ASN A 104 16.74 6.53 11.10
C ASN A 104 17.29 5.91 9.82
N ILE A 105 16.75 6.38 8.70
CA ILE A 105 17.16 5.93 7.34
C ILE A 105 18.62 6.25 7.09
N SER A 106 19.09 7.45 7.47
CA SER A 106 20.49 7.86 7.30
C SER A 106 21.46 6.92 8.02
N LYS A 107 21.10 6.42 9.23
CA LYS A 107 21.93 5.47 9.98
C LYS A 107 22.09 4.13 9.25
N LEU A 108 21.01 3.65 8.63
CA LEU A 108 21.02 2.42 7.83
C LEU A 108 21.82 2.63 6.54
N LYS A 109 21.54 3.71 5.82
CA LYS A 109 22.22 4.03 4.54
C LYS A 109 23.70 4.36 4.70
N ALA A 110 24.15 4.81 5.87
CA ALA A 110 25.57 5.02 6.15
C ALA A 110 26.42 3.72 6.04
N LYS A 111 25.78 2.54 6.02
CA LYS A 111 26.40 1.24 5.78
C LYS A 111 26.06 0.64 4.41
N GLY A 112 25.53 1.45 3.49
CA GLY A 112 25.17 1.01 2.14
C GLY A 112 23.87 0.22 2.04
N LEU A 113 23.05 0.19 3.11
CA LEU A 113 21.81 -0.58 3.10
C LEU A 113 20.72 0.11 2.30
N LYS A 114 19.92 -0.65 1.59
CA LYS A 114 18.62 -0.25 1.05
C LYS A 114 17.57 -0.30 2.16
N VAL A 115 16.67 0.65 2.15
CA VAL A 115 15.60 0.76 3.15
C VAL A 115 14.25 0.67 2.48
N TYR A 116 13.45 -0.31 2.87
CA TYR A 116 12.08 -0.48 2.41
C TYR A 116 11.11 -0.16 3.54
N ALA A 117 9.99 0.49 3.21
CA ALA A 117 8.93 0.80 4.18
C ALA A 117 7.66 -0.01 3.92
N HIS A 118 6.98 -0.43 5.01
CA HIS A 118 5.70 -1.15 4.97
C HIS A 118 4.71 -0.57 5.99
N THR A 119 3.41 -0.60 5.77
CA THR A 119 2.74 -0.83 4.50
C THR A 119 2.32 0.52 3.95
N VAL A 120 2.66 0.81 2.73
CA VAL A 120 2.42 2.11 2.09
C VAL A 120 1.36 1.93 1.02
N ASN A 121 0.14 2.38 1.30
CA ASN A 121 -1.02 2.20 0.43
C ASN A 121 -1.55 3.52 -0.17
N ARG A 122 -0.88 4.64 0.11
CA ARG A 122 -1.24 5.99 -0.34
C ARG A 122 -0.05 6.64 -1.05
N TYR A 123 -0.30 7.29 -2.16
CA TYR A 123 0.74 7.95 -2.95
C TYR A 123 1.46 9.05 -2.17
N ARG A 124 0.74 9.86 -1.39
CA ARG A 124 1.35 10.89 -0.54
C ARG A 124 2.34 10.30 0.45
N ILE A 125 1.96 9.23 1.14
CA ILE A 125 2.84 8.54 2.09
C ILE A 125 4.06 7.95 1.36
N PHE A 126 3.88 7.49 0.12
CA PHE A 126 4.98 7.03 -0.72
C PHE A 126 5.95 8.18 -1.06
N GLU A 127 5.44 9.35 -1.46
CA GLU A 127 6.27 10.54 -1.73
C GLU A 127 7.04 10.97 -0.48
N ASP A 128 6.37 11.04 0.68
CA ASP A 128 7.00 11.37 1.96
C ASP A 128 8.10 10.36 2.32
N ALA A 129 7.86 9.06 2.09
CA ALA A 129 8.84 8.01 2.29
C ALA A 129 10.06 8.16 1.38
N LEU A 130 9.86 8.45 0.10
CA LEU A 130 10.94 8.74 -0.84
C LEU A 130 11.74 9.97 -0.42
N ALA A 131 11.08 11.05 -0.04
CA ALA A 131 11.73 12.28 0.43
C ALA A 131 12.54 12.03 1.73
N ALA A 132 12.11 11.10 2.57
CA ALA A 132 12.87 10.67 3.74
C ALA A 132 14.07 9.77 3.38
N GLY A 133 14.15 9.26 2.15
CA GLY A 133 15.25 8.44 1.64
C GLY A 133 14.98 6.94 1.57
N VAL A 134 13.71 6.51 1.62
CA VAL A 134 13.30 5.11 1.41
C VAL A 134 13.57 4.72 -0.05
N ASP A 135 14.08 3.52 -0.28
CA ASP A 135 14.42 3.01 -1.62
C ASP A 135 13.28 2.19 -2.25
N GLY A 136 12.36 1.65 -1.43
CA GLY A 136 11.24 0.88 -1.91
C GLY A 136 10.13 0.74 -0.86
N ILE A 137 8.99 0.24 -1.28
CA ILE A 137 7.83 0.06 -0.41
C ILE A 137 7.21 -1.33 -0.53
N TYR A 138 6.59 -1.78 0.55
CA TYR A 138 5.59 -2.85 0.53
C TYR A 138 4.22 -2.20 0.48
N THR A 139 3.42 -2.62 -0.46
CA THR A 139 2.09 -2.05 -0.71
C THR A 139 1.09 -3.12 -1.15
N ASP A 140 -0.16 -2.98 -0.74
CA ASP A 140 -1.28 -3.80 -1.20
C ASP A 140 -2.03 -3.17 -2.38
N ARG A 141 -1.74 -1.89 -2.70
CA ARG A 141 -2.57 -1.08 -3.60
C ARG A 141 -1.83 -0.37 -4.72
N ILE A 142 -0.61 0.13 -4.47
CA ILE A 142 0.16 0.90 -5.45
C ILE A 142 0.79 -0.05 -6.46
N LYS A 143 0.47 0.13 -7.74
CA LYS A 143 1.01 -0.71 -8.81
C LYS A 143 2.28 -0.08 -9.40
N PRO A 144 3.28 -0.87 -9.83
CA PRO A 144 4.54 -0.34 -10.36
C PRO A 144 4.37 0.68 -11.47
N TYR A 145 3.43 0.46 -12.39
CA TYR A 145 3.17 1.38 -13.50
C TYR A 145 2.52 2.71 -13.06
N GLU A 146 1.97 2.77 -11.85
CA GLU A 146 1.38 3.98 -11.28
C GLU A 146 2.44 4.91 -10.69
N LEU A 147 3.65 4.39 -10.41
CA LEU A 147 4.75 5.18 -9.86
C LEU A 147 5.27 6.25 -10.83
N SER A 148 5.03 6.10 -12.13
CA SER A 148 5.34 7.15 -13.12
C SER A 148 4.50 8.43 -12.95
N TRP A 149 3.42 8.36 -12.16
CA TRP A 149 2.52 9.48 -11.85
C TRP A 149 2.91 10.19 -10.56
N VAL A 150 3.76 9.59 -9.73
CA VAL A 150 4.28 10.20 -8.51
C VAL A 150 5.14 11.40 -8.90
N GLY A 151 4.79 12.57 -8.38
CA GLY A 151 5.40 13.85 -8.79
C GLY A 151 4.57 14.68 -9.78
N LEU A 152 3.45 14.14 -10.28
CA LEU A 152 2.43 14.93 -11.00
C LEU A 152 1.45 15.59 -10.01
N THR A 153 1.92 15.90 -8.84
CA THR A 153 1.14 16.57 -7.81
C THR A 153 0.89 18.02 -8.20
N ASN A 154 -0.29 18.28 -8.70
CA ASN A 154 -0.80 19.63 -8.64
C ASN A 154 -1.01 19.97 -7.16
N SER A 155 -0.71 21.20 -6.76
CA SER A 155 -1.08 21.73 -5.45
C SER A 155 -2.60 21.85 -5.38
N ILE A 156 -3.26 20.72 -5.13
CA ILE A 156 -4.72 20.65 -5.02
C ILE A 156 -5.07 21.14 -3.62
N GLN A 157 -5.77 22.27 -3.57
CA GLN A 157 -6.28 22.79 -2.31
C GLN A 157 -7.57 22.05 -1.96
N THR A 158 -7.63 21.57 -0.74
CA THR A 158 -8.88 21.06 -0.17
C THR A 158 -9.72 22.23 0.35
N THR A 159 -11.02 22.16 0.14
CA THR A 159 -11.99 23.10 0.71
C THR A 159 -13.08 22.34 1.44
N GLU A 160 -13.57 22.90 2.56
CA GLU A 160 -14.79 22.39 3.18
C GLU A 160 -15.99 22.97 2.43
N GLN A 161 -16.88 22.09 1.99
CA GLN A 161 -18.16 22.45 1.39
C GLN A 161 -19.31 21.98 2.29
N THR A 162 -20.21 22.87 2.66
CA THR A 162 -21.47 22.48 3.31
C THR A 162 -22.46 22.02 2.25
N VAL A 163 -22.98 20.82 2.41
CA VAL A 163 -23.99 20.23 1.52
C VAL A 163 -25.22 19.88 2.33
N THR A 164 -26.40 20.02 1.70
CA THR A 164 -27.66 19.62 2.33
C THR A 164 -28.16 18.33 1.71
N VAL A 165 -28.29 17.28 2.53
CA VAL A 165 -28.84 16.00 2.13
C VAL A 165 -30.10 15.74 2.96
N LYS A 166 -31.26 15.72 2.29
CA LYS A 166 -32.59 15.54 2.92
C LYS A 166 -32.88 16.50 4.08
N GLY A 167 -32.57 17.77 3.88
CA GLY A 167 -32.77 18.81 4.87
C GLY A 167 -31.80 18.82 6.03
N LYS A 168 -30.75 17.95 6.01
CA LYS A 168 -29.67 17.97 7.00
C LYS A 168 -28.41 18.50 6.36
N GLU A 169 -27.79 19.46 7.02
CA GLU A 169 -26.46 19.96 6.63
C GLU A 169 -25.37 18.98 7.02
N ALA A 170 -24.41 18.82 6.14
CA ALA A 170 -23.20 18.06 6.38
C ALA A 170 -22.00 18.74 5.71
N LYS A 171 -20.83 18.58 6.28
CA LYS A 171 -19.58 19.09 5.74
C LYS A 171 -18.87 18.00 4.94
N LEU A 172 -18.43 18.34 3.74
CA LEU A 172 -17.58 17.52 2.89
C LEU A 172 -16.24 18.21 2.67
N THR A 173 -15.17 17.46 2.80
CA THR A 173 -13.85 17.89 2.30
C THR A 173 -13.82 17.66 0.80
N THR A 174 -13.71 18.72 0.02
CA THR A 174 -13.74 18.65 -1.44
C THR A 174 -12.41 19.08 -2.05
N LEU A 175 -12.16 18.59 -3.27
CA LEU A 175 -11.04 18.98 -4.13
C LEU A 175 -11.60 19.56 -5.42
N ALA A 176 -11.05 20.65 -5.89
CA ALA A 176 -11.35 21.16 -7.23
C ALA A 176 -10.50 20.42 -8.27
N ILE A 177 -11.09 19.55 -9.06
CA ILE A 177 -10.45 18.89 -10.20
C ILE A 177 -11.03 19.50 -11.47
N PHE A 178 -10.19 20.19 -12.26
CA PHE A 178 -10.60 20.96 -13.43
C PHE A 178 -11.79 21.94 -13.14
N GLY A 179 -11.76 22.54 -11.95
CA GLY A 179 -12.80 23.50 -11.53
C GLY A 179 -14.10 22.86 -11.00
N THR A 180 -14.22 21.55 -11.02
CA THR A 180 -15.37 20.81 -10.48
C THR A 180 -15.05 20.31 -9.08
N PRO A 181 -15.94 20.51 -8.08
CA PRO A 181 -15.77 19.93 -6.75
C PRO A 181 -15.95 18.42 -6.76
N TYR A 182 -14.94 17.70 -6.29
CA TYR A 182 -14.95 16.26 -6.06
C TYR A 182 -14.80 15.95 -4.57
N ALA A 183 -15.43 14.88 -4.11
CA ALA A 183 -15.29 14.39 -2.73
C ALA A 183 -15.13 12.88 -2.71
N PRO A 184 -14.63 12.29 -1.60
CA PRO A 184 -14.56 10.86 -1.43
C PRO A 184 -15.93 10.21 -1.62
N LEU A 185 -16.02 9.27 -2.54
CA LEU A 185 -17.30 8.61 -2.84
C LEU A 185 -17.89 7.91 -1.61
N ARG A 186 -17.04 7.32 -0.78
CA ARG A 186 -17.47 6.69 0.48
C ARG A 186 -18.04 7.70 1.47
N GLN A 187 -17.43 8.88 1.59
CA GLN A 187 -17.92 9.94 2.46
C GLN A 187 -19.32 10.38 2.02
N MET A 188 -19.53 10.58 0.71
CA MET A 188 -20.84 10.92 0.17
C MET A 188 -21.88 9.81 0.39
N ALA A 189 -21.47 8.54 0.25
CA ALA A 189 -22.35 7.39 0.52
C ALA A 189 -22.86 7.36 1.95
N GLN A 190 -22.03 7.76 2.91
CA GLN A 190 -22.41 7.79 4.33
C GLN A 190 -23.41 8.90 4.66
N LEU A 191 -23.31 10.06 4.02
CA LEU A 191 -24.22 11.19 4.30
C LEU A 191 -25.68 10.84 4.10
N GLY A 192 -25.99 10.08 3.06
CA GLY A 192 -27.37 9.69 2.75
C GLY A 192 -27.75 8.30 3.22
N LYS A 193 -26.80 7.45 3.64
CA LYS A 193 -26.98 6.00 3.88
C LYS A 193 -27.75 5.30 2.76
N ARG A 194 -27.50 5.70 1.49
CA ARG A 194 -28.42 5.41 0.41
C ARG A 194 -27.85 4.68 -0.79
N PHE A 195 -26.57 4.47 -0.85
CA PHE A 195 -26.00 3.60 -1.86
C PHE A 195 -24.87 2.77 -1.29
N SER A 196 -24.74 1.55 -1.77
CA SER A 196 -23.54 0.73 -1.62
C SER A 196 -22.68 0.85 -2.88
N ALA A 197 -21.37 0.68 -2.73
CA ALA A 197 -20.42 0.68 -3.83
C ALA A 197 -19.74 -0.70 -3.91
N GLU A 198 -19.85 -1.36 -5.06
CA GLU A 198 -19.24 -2.66 -5.34
C GLU A 198 -18.27 -2.53 -6.50
N TYR A 199 -16.99 -2.78 -6.24
CA TYR A 199 -15.96 -2.78 -7.28
C TYR A 199 -15.74 -4.20 -7.83
N LYS A 200 -15.87 -4.35 -9.16
CA LYS A 200 -15.57 -5.58 -9.88
C LYS A 200 -14.34 -5.37 -10.75
N LYS A 201 -13.20 -5.83 -10.26
CA LYS A 201 -11.89 -5.64 -10.89
C LYS A 201 -11.86 -6.20 -12.31
N ASP A 202 -12.32 -7.43 -12.50
CA ASP A 202 -12.27 -8.13 -13.79
C ASP A 202 -13.15 -7.48 -14.87
N ALA A 203 -14.22 -6.81 -14.44
CA ALA A 203 -15.11 -6.05 -15.32
C ALA A 203 -14.70 -4.57 -15.49
N GLY A 204 -13.73 -4.09 -14.71
CA GLY A 204 -13.35 -2.67 -14.68
C GLY A 204 -14.52 -1.75 -14.32
N THR A 205 -15.37 -2.15 -13.35
CA THR A 205 -16.59 -1.41 -13.02
C THR A 205 -16.71 -1.16 -11.52
N LEU A 206 -17.20 0.02 -11.16
CA LEU A 206 -17.67 0.36 -9.82
C LEU A 206 -19.18 0.60 -9.88
N ASN A 207 -19.96 -0.29 -9.28
CA ASN A 207 -21.43 -0.19 -9.32
C ASN A 207 -21.98 0.42 -8.02
N LEU A 208 -22.74 1.50 -8.15
CA LEU A 208 -23.51 2.09 -7.07
C LEU A 208 -24.93 1.52 -7.10
N THR A 209 -25.34 0.91 -5.99
CA THR A 209 -26.72 0.44 -5.83
C THR A 209 -27.45 1.39 -4.88
N VAL A 210 -28.33 2.19 -5.43
CA VAL A 210 -29.19 3.11 -4.66
C VAL A 210 -30.16 2.32 -3.78
N GLY A 211 -30.43 2.84 -2.58
CA GLY A 211 -31.30 2.19 -1.61
C GLY A 211 -30.62 1.16 -0.69
N LYS A 212 -29.37 0.80 -0.94
CA LYS A 212 -28.58 -0.06 -0.06
C LYS A 212 -27.62 0.78 0.80
N THR A 213 -27.41 0.37 2.04
CA THR A 213 -26.48 1.05 2.95
C THR A 213 -25.04 0.56 2.69
N LEU A 214 -24.09 1.49 2.61
CA LEU A 214 -22.67 1.16 2.59
C LEU A 214 -22.25 0.64 3.96
N THR A 215 -21.57 -0.51 3.98
CA THR A 215 -20.88 -0.99 5.18
C THR A 215 -19.59 -0.19 5.35
N THR A 216 -19.46 0.56 6.44
CA THR A 216 -18.30 1.41 6.72
C THR A 216 -17.28 0.65 7.57
N MET A 217 -15.99 0.95 7.35
CA MET A 217 -14.91 0.43 8.20
C MET A 217 -14.54 1.40 9.35
N GLY A 218 -15.23 2.54 9.46
CA GLY A 218 -15.12 3.49 10.57
C GLY A 218 -14.19 4.67 10.36
N ASN A 219 -13.31 4.63 9.37
CA ASN A 219 -12.30 5.68 9.13
C ASN A 219 -12.53 6.51 7.86
N GLU A 220 -13.63 6.30 7.17
CA GLU A 220 -13.91 6.94 5.88
C GLU A 220 -14.11 8.46 5.95
N MET A 221 -14.39 8.97 7.16
CA MET A 221 -14.58 10.41 7.40
C MET A 221 -13.33 11.10 7.97
N LEU A 222 -12.29 10.33 8.33
CA LEU A 222 -11.08 10.84 8.96
C LEU A 222 -9.97 11.01 7.92
N MET A 223 -10.20 11.91 6.96
CA MET A 223 -9.22 12.13 5.91
C MET A 223 -8.45 13.42 6.16
N ASP A 224 -7.18 13.29 6.48
CA ASP A 224 -6.24 14.39 6.43
C ASP A 224 -5.74 14.56 5.00
N HIS A 225 -6.16 15.65 4.36
CA HIS A 225 -5.76 16.03 3.02
C HIS A 225 -4.77 17.20 3.03
N SER A 226 -4.03 17.38 4.11
CA SER A 226 -2.97 18.39 4.14
C SER A 226 -1.78 17.93 3.29
N GLY A 227 -1.33 18.77 2.37
CA GLY A 227 -0.15 18.53 1.55
C GLY A 227 -0.44 18.26 0.07
N HIS A 228 0.52 17.66 -0.62
CA HIS A 228 0.40 17.31 -2.03
C HIS A 228 -0.41 16.03 -2.21
N LEU A 229 -1.45 16.11 -3.05
CA LEU A 229 -2.32 14.96 -3.35
C LEU A 229 -2.08 14.49 -4.77
N VAL A 230 -1.83 13.20 -4.94
CA VAL A 230 -1.69 12.58 -6.26
C VAL A 230 -3.06 12.25 -6.80
N THR A 231 -3.41 12.84 -7.94
CA THR A 231 -4.69 12.63 -8.60
C THR A 231 -4.50 11.87 -9.90
N LYS A 232 -5.25 10.80 -10.08
CA LYS A 232 -5.26 9.96 -11.28
C LYS A 232 -6.68 9.73 -11.76
N LYS A 233 -6.93 9.84 -13.06
CA LYS A 233 -8.21 9.44 -13.64
C LYS A 233 -8.49 7.97 -13.32
N ALA A 234 -9.71 7.67 -12.82
CA ALA A 234 -10.11 6.30 -12.56
C ALA A 234 -10.23 5.49 -13.85
N ASP A 235 -9.73 4.28 -13.82
CA ASP A 235 -9.68 3.34 -14.95
C ASP A 235 -10.89 2.38 -14.98
N PHE A 236 -11.89 2.64 -14.13
CA PHE A 236 -13.15 1.90 -14.12
C PHE A 236 -14.30 2.74 -14.67
N LYS A 237 -15.37 2.06 -15.08
CA LYS A 237 -16.65 2.68 -15.42
C LYS A 237 -17.54 2.73 -14.18
N LEU A 238 -18.07 3.93 -13.86
CA LEU A 238 -19.06 4.05 -12.80
C LEU A 238 -20.44 3.64 -13.30
N LEU A 239 -21.01 2.62 -12.68
CA LEU A 239 -22.37 2.19 -12.93
C LEU A 239 -23.30 2.65 -11.81
N ILE A 240 -24.55 2.98 -12.17
CA ILE A 240 -25.63 3.28 -11.22
C ILE A 240 -26.76 2.29 -11.51
N GLY A 241 -27.04 1.41 -10.54
CA GLY A 241 -28.02 0.36 -10.73
C GLY A 241 -27.71 -0.54 -11.93
N GLY A 242 -26.43 -0.80 -12.21
CA GLY A 242 -25.96 -1.64 -13.30
C GLY A 242 -25.86 -0.94 -14.67
N LYS A 243 -26.23 0.34 -14.78
CA LYS A 243 -26.12 1.11 -16.04
C LYS A 243 -24.97 2.09 -15.99
N GLU A 244 -24.23 2.23 -17.08
CA GLU A 244 -23.10 3.17 -17.19
C GLU A 244 -23.60 4.62 -17.02
N SER A 245 -22.98 5.36 -16.10
CA SER A 245 -23.42 6.71 -15.72
C SER A 245 -22.78 7.82 -16.54
N GLY A 246 -21.64 7.55 -17.20
CA GLY A 246 -20.80 8.57 -17.81
C GLY A 246 -20.05 9.47 -16.84
N ILE A 247 -20.22 9.30 -15.53
CA ILE A 247 -19.57 10.11 -14.51
C ILE A 247 -18.10 9.74 -14.43
N GLN A 248 -17.22 10.74 -14.60
CA GLN A 248 -15.79 10.54 -14.45
C GLN A 248 -15.40 10.61 -12.98
N CYS A 249 -14.79 9.53 -12.49
CA CYS A 249 -14.16 9.48 -11.17
C CYS A 249 -12.64 9.64 -11.26
N PHE A 250 -12.04 9.99 -10.12
CA PHE A 250 -10.60 10.05 -9.96
C PHE A 250 -10.18 9.26 -8.73
N TYR A 251 -8.99 8.69 -8.77
CA TYR A 251 -8.28 8.28 -7.56
C TYR A 251 -7.53 9.51 -7.04
N VAL A 252 -7.69 9.79 -5.77
CA VAL A 252 -6.91 10.80 -5.05
C VAL A 252 -6.30 10.11 -3.85
N ASP A 253 -4.99 10.03 -3.80
CA ASP A 253 -4.28 9.30 -2.76
C ASP A 253 -4.75 7.83 -2.59
N GLY A 254 -5.16 7.20 -3.68
CA GLY A 254 -5.68 5.82 -3.69
C GLY A 254 -7.15 5.68 -3.30
N GLU A 255 -7.86 6.78 -3.03
CA GLU A 255 -9.31 6.77 -2.78
C GLU A 255 -10.10 7.26 -3.99
N VAL A 256 -11.31 6.74 -4.14
CA VAL A 256 -12.20 7.13 -5.23
C VAL A 256 -12.91 8.42 -4.89
N TYR A 257 -12.68 9.45 -5.71
CA TYR A 257 -13.37 10.73 -5.70
C TYR A 257 -14.34 10.82 -6.86
N ALA A 258 -15.52 11.36 -6.59
CA ALA A 258 -16.56 11.59 -7.59
C ALA A 258 -17.11 13.03 -7.49
N PRO A 259 -17.67 13.60 -8.57
CA PRO A 259 -18.18 14.96 -8.57
C PRO A 259 -19.37 15.08 -7.62
N VAL A 260 -19.28 16.04 -6.70
CA VAL A 260 -20.20 16.19 -5.57
C VAL A 260 -21.64 16.33 -6.03
N GLU A 261 -21.94 17.26 -6.92
CA GLU A 261 -23.31 17.53 -7.36
C GLU A 261 -23.98 16.32 -8.01
N GLN A 262 -23.24 15.61 -8.89
CA GLN A 262 -23.77 14.47 -9.61
C GLN A 262 -24.08 13.29 -8.67
N ILE A 263 -23.24 13.07 -7.65
CA ILE A 263 -23.50 12.00 -6.67
C ILE A 263 -24.58 12.39 -5.67
N LEU A 264 -24.62 13.63 -5.20
CA LEU A 264 -25.65 14.09 -4.28
C LEU A 264 -27.06 14.07 -4.92
N ALA A 265 -27.15 14.28 -6.22
CA ALA A 265 -28.42 14.13 -6.95
C ALA A 265 -29.01 12.71 -6.85
N LEU A 266 -28.17 11.68 -6.61
CA LEU A 266 -28.64 10.30 -6.38
C LEU A 266 -29.17 10.09 -4.95
N LEU A 267 -28.89 11.02 -4.02
CA LEU A 267 -29.26 10.92 -2.61
C LEU A 267 -30.56 11.65 -2.29
N GLN A 268 -31.08 12.47 -3.21
CA GLN A 268 -32.34 13.16 -3.12
C GLN A 268 -33.49 12.22 -3.48
#